data_f80918f1828b4f875262f078e22288ba
#
_entry.id   f80918f1828b4f875262f078e22288ba
#
_cell.length_a   1.000
_cell.length_b   1.000
_cell.length_c   1.000
_cell.angle_alpha   90.00
_cell.angle_beta   90.00
_cell.angle_gamma   90.00
#
_symmetry.space_group_name_H-M   'P 1'
#
loop_
_entity.id
_entity.type
_entity.pdbx_description
1 polymer ?
#
loop_
_entity_poly.entity_id
_entity_poly.type
_entity_poly.pdbx_seq_one_letter_code
_entity_poly.pdbx_strand_id
1 'polypeptide(L)'
;MLITLFTILLLGGSSTTGLLDFIGDARDEAKVVVADDDRRVEALGTFKSIKKLTESRNKQVKNSAKELSTVLASPELYDADIDKAWFVYFETVENHNAEILDLRYELQEHITREEWEQIFPAE
;
A
#
# COMPACT_ATOMS: atom_id res chain seq x y z
N MET A 1 -6.38 -13.25 2.82
CA MET A 1 -6.29 -12.05 1.93
C MET A 1 -5.64 -10.85 2.58
N LEU A 2 -6.02 -10.47 3.80
CA LEU A 2 -5.34 -9.35 4.48
C LEU A 2 -3.87 -9.62 4.74
N ILE A 3 -3.52 -10.84 5.14
CA ILE A 3 -2.12 -11.24 5.36
C ILE A 3 -1.33 -11.12 4.06
N THR A 4 -1.91 -11.56 2.94
CA THR A 4 -1.29 -11.44 1.61
C THR A 4 -1.08 -9.98 1.23
N LEU A 5 -2.07 -9.11 1.49
CA LEU A 5 -1.95 -7.67 1.25
C LEU A 5 -0.79 -7.08 2.04
N PHE A 6 -0.71 -7.36 3.34
CA PHE A 6 0.37 -6.86 4.18
C PHE A 6 1.73 -7.41 3.78
N THR A 7 1.79 -8.67 3.40
CA THR A 7 3.04 -9.30 2.93
C THR A 7 3.55 -8.58 1.68
N ILE A 8 2.67 -8.31 0.72
CA ILE A 8 3.02 -7.56 -0.49
C ILE A 8 3.52 -6.15 -0.14
N LEU A 9 2.84 -5.47 0.78
CA LEU A 9 3.23 -4.14 1.23
C LEU A 9 4.59 -4.13 1.92
N LEU A 10 4.86 -5.11 2.78
CA LEU A 10 6.11 -5.22 3.54
C LEU A 10 7.30 -5.61 2.66
N LEU A 11 7.09 -6.48 1.68
CA LEU A 11 8.15 -6.94 0.78
C LEU A 11 8.55 -5.91 -0.29
N GLY A 12 7.89 -4.76 -0.31
CA GLY A 12 8.31 -3.64 -1.16
C GLY A 12 8.12 -3.83 -2.64
N GLY A 13 7.21 -4.70 -3.02
CA GLY A 13 6.54 -4.54 -4.27
C GLY A 13 7.26 -4.80 -5.57
N SER A 14 7.89 -5.94 -5.72
CA SER A 14 8.13 -6.46 -7.06
C SER A 14 6.80 -6.74 -7.81
N SER A 15 5.65 -6.66 -7.11
CA SER A 15 4.32 -6.84 -7.69
C SER A 15 3.40 -5.66 -7.41
N THR A 16 3.86 -4.46 -7.68
CA THR A 16 3.05 -3.24 -7.64
C THR A 16 1.77 -3.39 -8.44
N THR A 17 1.86 -3.93 -9.64
CA THR A 17 0.73 -4.20 -10.51
C THR A 17 -0.25 -5.17 -9.85
N GLY A 18 0.25 -6.22 -9.22
CA GLY A 18 -0.58 -7.19 -8.50
C GLY A 18 -1.33 -6.56 -7.34
N LEU A 19 -0.70 -5.67 -6.58
CA LEU A 19 -1.36 -4.95 -5.49
C LEU A 19 -2.45 -4.00 -6.01
N LEU A 20 -2.17 -3.26 -7.08
CA LEU A 20 -3.17 -2.37 -7.69
C LEU A 20 -4.34 -3.14 -8.26
N ASP A 21 -4.12 -4.29 -8.89
CA ASP A 21 -5.17 -5.18 -9.37
C ASP A 21 -6.02 -5.71 -8.21
N PHE A 22 -5.38 -6.12 -7.11
CA PHE A 22 -6.06 -6.58 -5.91
C PHE A 22 -6.97 -5.48 -5.33
N ILE A 23 -6.47 -4.25 -5.23
CA ILE A 23 -7.24 -3.10 -4.76
C ILE A 23 -8.42 -2.82 -5.69
N GLY A 24 -8.21 -2.89 -7.00
CA GLY A 24 -9.25 -2.69 -8.01
C GLY A 24 -10.34 -3.75 -7.92
N ASP A 25 -9.97 -5.01 -7.76
CA ASP A 25 -10.91 -6.12 -7.60
C ASP A 25 -11.72 -5.98 -6.31
N ALA A 26 -11.07 -5.62 -5.20
CA ALA A 26 -11.73 -5.39 -3.92
C ALA A 26 -12.73 -4.22 -4.01
N ARG A 27 -12.36 -3.17 -4.71
CA ARG A 27 -13.25 -2.02 -4.97
C ARG A 27 -14.47 -2.44 -5.77
N ASP A 28 -14.30 -3.25 -6.81
CA ASP A 28 -15.41 -3.72 -7.65
C ASP A 28 -16.35 -4.62 -6.85
N GLU A 29 -15.83 -5.48 -5.99
CA GLU A 29 -16.64 -6.27 -5.06
C GLU A 29 -17.41 -5.39 -4.08
N ALA A 30 -16.78 -4.35 -3.55
CA ALA A 30 -17.44 -3.42 -2.63
C ALA A 30 -18.62 -2.70 -3.27
N LYS A 31 -18.57 -2.41 -4.56
CA LYS A 31 -19.70 -1.80 -5.29
C LYS A 31 -20.95 -2.67 -5.28
N VAL A 32 -20.76 -3.98 -5.23
CA VAL A 32 -21.86 -4.95 -5.27
C VAL A 32 -22.28 -5.36 -3.86
N VAL A 33 -21.34 -5.52 -2.96
CA VAL A 33 -21.54 -6.13 -1.63
C VAL A 33 -22.04 -5.13 -0.60
N VAL A 34 -21.53 -3.89 -0.61
CA VAL A 34 -21.94 -2.87 0.37
C VAL A 34 -23.36 -2.41 0.06
N ALA A 35 -24.30 -2.76 0.94
CA ALA A 35 -25.73 -2.56 0.71
C ALA A 35 -26.19 -1.13 0.91
N ASP A 36 -25.58 -0.40 1.84
CA ASP A 36 -25.95 0.99 2.14
C ASP A 36 -25.24 1.95 1.20
N ASP A 37 -26.01 2.82 0.54
CA ASP A 37 -25.50 3.73 -0.49
C ASP A 37 -24.47 4.71 0.07
N ASP A 38 -24.72 5.28 1.25
CA ASP A 38 -23.82 6.25 1.87
C ASP A 38 -22.51 5.58 2.29
N ARG A 39 -22.60 4.41 2.92
CA ARG A 39 -21.42 3.62 3.29
C ARG A 39 -20.64 3.18 2.07
N ARG A 40 -21.32 2.81 0.98
CA ARG A 40 -20.68 2.40 -0.27
C ARG A 40 -19.87 3.55 -0.87
N VAL A 41 -20.41 4.75 -0.92
CA VAL A 41 -19.72 5.94 -1.42
C VAL A 41 -18.45 6.20 -0.59
N GLU A 42 -18.56 6.16 0.74
CA GLU A 42 -17.41 6.34 1.64
C GLU A 42 -16.36 5.25 1.46
N ALA A 43 -16.77 3.99 1.36
CA ALA A 43 -15.86 2.86 1.14
C ALA A 43 -15.12 2.99 -0.18
N LEU A 44 -15.82 3.34 -1.26
CA LEU A 44 -15.19 3.54 -2.58
C LEU A 44 -14.22 4.70 -2.58
N GLY A 45 -14.51 5.77 -1.82
CA GLY A 45 -13.59 6.88 -1.62
C GLY A 45 -12.31 6.45 -0.92
N THR A 46 -12.43 5.60 0.10
CA THR A 46 -11.27 5.04 0.81
C THR A 46 -10.44 4.13 -0.09
N PHE A 47 -11.06 3.28 -0.90
CA PHE A 47 -10.34 2.47 -1.90
C PHE A 47 -9.58 3.34 -2.90
N LYS A 48 -10.18 4.44 -3.33
CA LYS A 48 -9.51 5.40 -4.21
C LYS A 48 -8.28 6.01 -3.55
N SER A 49 -8.37 6.35 -2.27
CA SER A 49 -7.24 6.88 -1.49
C SER A 49 -6.13 5.85 -1.35
N ILE A 50 -6.46 4.59 -1.08
CA ILE A 50 -5.50 3.49 -1.00
C ILE A 50 -4.78 3.31 -2.35
N LYS A 51 -5.50 3.37 -3.45
CA LYS A 51 -4.92 3.26 -4.79
C LYS A 51 -3.92 4.39 -5.06
N LYS A 52 -4.32 5.63 -4.78
CA LYS A 52 -3.45 6.80 -4.98
C LYS A 52 -2.19 6.73 -4.12
N LEU A 53 -2.35 6.33 -2.87
CA LEU A 53 -1.22 6.19 -1.95
C LEU A 53 -0.27 5.09 -2.44
N THR A 54 -0.79 3.97 -2.91
CA THR A 54 0.01 2.88 -3.45
C THR A 54 0.81 3.33 -4.68
N GLU A 55 0.19 4.05 -5.60
CA GLU A 55 0.86 4.60 -6.78
C GLU A 55 1.97 5.57 -6.39
N SER A 56 1.70 6.48 -5.46
CA SER A 56 2.67 7.44 -4.94
C SER A 56 3.83 6.74 -4.24
N ARG A 57 3.53 5.75 -3.42
CA ARG A 57 4.53 4.93 -2.74
C ARG A 57 5.47 4.27 -3.72
N ASN A 58 4.93 3.66 -4.76
CA ASN A 58 5.73 2.97 -5.77
C ASN A 58 6.74 3.89 -6.42
N LYS A 59 6.31 5.10 -6.75
CA LYS A 59 7.17 6.11 -7.33
C LYS A 59 8.27 6.53 -6.36
N GLN A 60 7.93 6.78 -5.10
CA GLN A 60 8.89 7.19 -4.08
C GLN A 60 9.88 6.09 -3.71
N VAL A 61 9.40 4.86 -3.55
CA VAL A 61 10.27 3.70 -3.27
C VAL A 61 11.22 3.47 -4.43
N LYS A 62 10.75 3.56 -5.66
CA LYS A 62 11.57 3.42 -6.86
C LYS A 62 12.67 4.49 -6.91
N ASN A 63 12.33 5.73 -6.61
CA ASN A 63 13.29 6.83 -6.59
C ASN A 63 14.34 6.64 -5.48
N SER A 64 13.91 6.26 -4.29
CA SER A 64 14.81 5.99 -3.15
C SER A 64 15.74 4.80 -3.44
N ALA A 65 15.22 3.76 -4.07
CA ALA A 65 16.01 2.60 -4.48
C ALA A 65 17.06 2.99 -5.53
N LYS A 66 16.69 3.87 -6.45
CA LYS A 66 17.62 4.39 -7.48
C LYS A 66 18.74 5.22 -6.83
N GLU A 67 18.41 6.09 -5.88
CA GLU A 67 19.40 6.85 -5.14
C GLU A 67 20.34 5.94 -4.36
N LEU A 68 19.79 4.93 -3.68
CA LEU A 68 20.57 3.94 -2.95
C LEU A 68 21.53 3.20 -3.89
N SER A 69 21.05 2.78 -5.06
CA SER A 69 21.89 2.12 -6.07
C SER A 69 23.02 3.02 -6.54
N THR A 70 22.75 4.30 -6.77
CA THR A 70 23.76 5.28 -7.17
C THR A 70 24.82 5.43 -6.10
N VAL A 71 24.41 5.53 -4.84
CA VAL A 71 25.32 5.64 -3.68
C VAL A 71 26.18 4.38 -3.59
N LEU A 72 25.60 3.19 -3.66
CA LEU A 72 26.33 1.92 -3.56
C LEU A 72 27.29 1.68 -4.73
N ALA A 73 27.03 2.25 -5.89
CA ALA A 73 27.88 2.13 -7.06
C ALA A 73 29.03 3.14 -7.09
N SER A 74 29.03 4.13 -6.21
CA SER A 74 30.08 5.15 -6.16
C SER A 74 31.37 4.59 -5.58
N PRO A 75 32.53 4.79 -6.23
CA PRO A 75 33.81 4.30 -5.70
C PRO A 75 34.36 5.12 -4.53
N GLU A 76 33.80 6.28 -4.26
CA GLU A 76 34.29 7.21 -3.23
C GLU A 76 33.32 7.32 -2.06
N LEU A 77 32.79 6.18 -1.59
CA LEU A 77 31.77 6.18 -0.58
C LEU A 77 32.32 6.23 0.85
N TYR A 78 31.66 7.06 1.64
CA TYR A 78 31.79 7.05 3.09
C TYR A 78 30.63 6.26 3.70
N ASP A 79 30.87 5.52 4.79
CA ASP A 79 29.86 4.73 5.50
C ASP A 79 28.63 5.56 5.88
N ALA A 80 28.84 6.83 6.26
CA ALA A 80 27.77 7.74 6.63
C ALA A 80 26.79 7.99 5.48
N ASP A 81 27.26 8.05 4.23
CA ASP A 81 26.40 8.26 3.07
C ASP A 81 25.56 7.02 2.77
N ILE A 82 26.14 5.83 2.95
CA ILE A 82 25.42 4.55 2.81
C ILE A 82 24.33 4.45 3.86
N ASP A 83 24.66 4.71 5.13
CA ASP A 83 23.70 4.64 6.24
C ASP A 83 22.54 5.61 6.03
N LYS A 84 22.80 6.83 5.57
CA LYS A 84 21.79 7.82 5.28
C LYS A 84 20.86 7.36 4.17
N ALA A 85 21.38 6.80 3.08
CA ALA A 85 20.57 6.32 1.96
C ALA A 85 19.67 5.17 2.39
N TRP A 86 20.19 4.21 3.18
CA TRP A 86 19.40 3.15 3.77
C TRP A 86 18.30 3.66 4.70
N PHE A 87 18.64 4.62 5.56
CA PHE A 87 17.68 5.22 6.48
C PHE A 87 16.51 5.87 5.72
N VAL A 88 16.79 6.66 4.70
CA VAL A 88 15.76 7.32 3.89
C VAL A 88 14.86 6.30 3.19
N TYR A 89 15.45 5.24 2.65
CA TYR A 89 14.70 4.16 2.01
C TYR A 89 13.73 3.48 2.97
N PHE A 90 14.22 3.05 4.13
CA PHE A 90 13.40 2.37 5.13
C PHE A 90 12.34 3.28 5.72
N GLU A 91 12.66 4.54 5.99
CA GLU A 91 11.69 5.51 6.50
C GLU A 91 10.55 5.73 5.50
N THR A 92 10.86 5.84 4.21
CA THR A 92 9.86 5.97 3.16
C THR A 92 8.90 4.78 3.15
N VAL A 93 9.42 3.57 3.20
CA VAL A 93 8.60 2.35 3.23
C VAL A 93 7.73 2.30 4.48
N GLU A 94 8.30 2.60 5.65
CA GLU A 94 7.61 2.54 6.93
C GLU A 94 6.48 3.55 7.03
N ASN A 95 6.70 4.78 6.57
CA ASN A 95 5.68 5.82 6.57
C ASN A 95 4.48 5.44 5.68
N HIS A 96 4.72 4.88 4.51
CA HIS A 96 3.65 4.44 3.63
C HIS A 96 2.88 3.26 4.21
N ASN A 97 3.55 2.33 4.88
CA ASN A 97 2.88 1.22 5.54
C ASN A 97 1.95 1.72 6.66
N ALA A 98 2.37 2.71 7.43
CA ALA A 98 1.54 3.32 8.47
C ALA A 98 0.30 4.01 7.88
N GLU A 99 0.46 4.75 6.78
CA GLU A 99 -0.65 5.41 6.10
C GLU A 99 -1.66 4.41 5.52
N ILE A 100 -1.19 3.30 4.95
CA ILE A 100 -2.05 2.23 4.45
C ILE A 100 -2.85 1.59 5.60
N LEU A 101 -2.22 1.38 6.75
CA LEU A 101 -2.92 0.87 7.94
C LEU A 101 -4.04 1.81 8.40
N ASP A 102 -3.79 3.11 8.41
CA ASP A 102 -4.80 4.10 8.77
C ASP A 102 -6.00 4.05 7.80
N LEU A 103 -5.73 3.95 6.51
CA LEU A 103 -6.79 3.81 5.50
C LEU A 103 -7.56 2.49 5.64
N ARG A 104 -6.89 1.42 6.05
CA ARG A 104 -7.57 0.15 6.34
C ARG A 104 -8.55 0.29 7.50
N TYR A 105 -8.16 0.97 8.56
CA TYR A 105 -9.06 1.24 9.69
C TYR A 105 -10.24 2.11 9.26
N GLU A 106 -10.00 3.13 8.46
CA GLU A 106 -11.05 3.95 7.88
C GLU A 106 -12.03 3.11 7.06
N LEU A 107 -11.51 2.21 6.23
CA LEU A 107 -12.33 1.31 5.42
C LEU A 107 -13.22 0.42 6.30
N GLN A 108 -12.70 -0.09 7.43
CA GLN A 108 -13.47 -0.91 8.37
C GLN A 108 -14.65 -0.16 8.97
N GLU A 109 -14.61 1.16 9.07
CA GLU A 109 -15.71 1.96 9.60
C GLU A 109 -16.91 1.99 8.65
N HIS A 110 -16.71 1.75 7.36
CA HIS A 110 -17.72 1.86 6.33
C HIS A 110 -18.25 0.52 5.82
N ILE A 111 -17.65 -0.58 6.24
CA ILE A 111 -17.95 -1.93 5.77
C ILE A 111 -18.28 -2.83 6.96
N THR A 112 -19.39 -3.57 6.90
CA THR A 112 -19.73 -4.54 7.94
C THR A 112 -18.78 -5.73 7.88
N ARG A 113 -18.71 -6.50 8.96
CA ARG A 113 -17.87 -7.70 9.01
C ARG A 113 -18.25 -8.71 7.92
N GLU A 114 -19.55 -8.91 7.71
CA GLU A 114 -20.06 -9.84 6.70
C GLU A 114 -19.69 -9.38 5.30
N GLU A 115 -19.83 -8.10 5.02
CA GLU A 115 -19.42 -7.49 3.76
C GLU A 115 -17.91 -7.59 3.56
N TRP A 116 -17.15 -7.36 4.62
CA TRP A 116 -15.69 -7.47 4.59
C TRP A 116 -15.24 -8.90 4.21
N GLU A 117 -15.87 -9.91 4.77
CA GLU A 117 -15.58 -11.31 4.46
C GLU A 117 -15.90 -11.68 3.02
N GLN A 118 -16.87 -11.01 2.40
CA GLN A 118 -17.19 -11.19 0.98
C GLN A 118 -16.20 -10.48 0.06
N ILE A 119 -15.74 -9.29 0.44
CA ILE A 119 -14.75 -8.51 -0.32
C ILE A 119 -13.37 -9.16 -0.20
N PHE A 120 -12.99 -9.58 0.99
CA PHE A 120 -11.71 -10.20 1.32
C PHE A 120 -11.92 -11.59 1.90
N PRO A 121 -12.25 -12.58 1.05
CA PRO A 121 -12.49 -13.94 1.55
C PRO A 121 -11.23 -14.53 2.19
N ALA A 122 -11.42 -15.27 3.27
CA ALA A 122 -10.35 -15.99 3.93
C ALA A 122 -9.79 -17.07 3.00
N GLU A 123 -8.46 -17.18 2.99
CA GLU A 123 -7.78 -18.23 2.23
C GLU A 123 -7.87 -19.59 2.93
#